data_df9f3a58475c9234e29995d24622f33c
#
_entry.id   df9f3a58475c9234e29995d24622f33c
#
_cell.length_a   1.000
_cell.length_b   1.000
_cell.length_c   1.000
_cell.angle_alpha   90.00
_cell.angle_beta   90.00
_cell.angle_gamma   90.00
#
_symmetry.space_group_name_H-M   'P 1'
#
loop_
_entity.id
_entity.type
_entity.pdbx_description
1 polymer ?
#
loop_
_entity_poly.entity_id
_entity_poly.type
_entity_poly.pdbx_seq_one_letter_code
_entity_poly.pdbx_strand_id
1 'polypeptide(L)'
;MLHPDAVLGSWERYQNKDLNRDVLIAYGYGDGGGGPTREMLETHLRMEKGLQGLPRTRQAFAGQYFRELEDRVWDDPRLPVWEGEFYFEYHRGTYTSMARNKRSNRKSEFLLMDLELFSVLAGEKVSYPREELERLWKLVLLNQFHDTLPGSAIREVYEDTKREYAQLQEEGESLLGCRAQSLVQE
;
A
#
# COMPACT_ATOMS: atom_id res chain seq x y z
N MET A 1 6.53 -9.78 17.81
CA MET A 1 7.74 -10.41 18.42
C MET A 1 7.58 -11.92 18.30
N LEU A 2 8.66 -12.69 18.04
CA LEU A 2 8.59 -14.16 17.98
C LEU A 2 8.82 -14.74 19.38
N HIS A 3 7.84 -15.45 19.92
CA HIS A 3 7.91 -16.14 21.23
C HIS A 3 6.95 -17.34 21.22
N PRO A 4 7.08 -18.29 22.18
CA PRO A 4 6.26 -19.51 22.21
C PRO A 4 4.76 -19.26 22.13
N ASP A 5 4.22 -18.28 22.86
CA ASP A 5 2.78 -17.98 22.88
C ASP A 5 2.29 -17.50 21.50
N ALA A 6 3.12 -16.79 20.73
CA ALA A 6 2.76 -16.38 19.37
C ALA A 6 2.62 -17.59 18.45
N VAL A 7 3.51 -18.58 18.60
CA VAL A 7 3.46 -19.82 17.82
C VAL A 7 2.25 -20.66 18.20
N LEU A 8 2.04 -20.87 19.51
CA LEU A 8 0.90 -21.62 20.01
C LEU A 8 -0.43 -20.97 19.63
N GLY A 9 -0.57 -19.67 19.89
CA GLY A 9 -1.79 -18.92 19.59
C GLY A 9 -2.10 -18.86 18.08
N SER A 10 -1.07 -18.82 17.21
CA SER A 10 -1.29 -18.92 15.77
C SER A 10 -1.87 -20.27 15.37
N TRP A 11 -1.35 -21.34 15.95
CA TRP A 11 -1.89 -22.68 15.74
C TRP A 11 -3.29 -22.84 16.31
N GLU A 12 -3.55 -22.37 17.52
CA GLU A 12 -4.87 -22.46 18.16
C GLU A 12 -5.97 -21.77 17.34
N ARG A 13 -5.67 -20.57 16.83
CA ARG A 13 -6.61 -19.78 16.03
C ARG A 13 -6.80 -20.28 14.61
N TYR A 14 -5.89 -21.08 14.07
CA TYR A 14 -5.99 -21.60 12.73
C TYR A 14 -7.19 -22.55 12.60
N GLN A 15 -8.07 -22.31 11.62
CA GLN A 15 -9.36 -23.01 11.51
C GLN A 15 -9.31 -24.25 10.59
N ASN A 16 -8.53 -24.19 9.50
CA ASN A 16 -8.52 -25.24 8.47
C ASN A 16 -7.54 -26.38 8.76
N LYS A 17 -7.50 -26.89 10.01
CA LYS A 17 -6.58 -27.93 10.47
C LYS A 17 -6.83 -29.29 9.83
N ASP A 18 -8.02 -29.50 9.28
CA ASP A 18 -8.43 -30.70 8.55
C ASP A 18 -7.85 -30.74 7.13
N LEU A 19 -7.52 -29.58 6.55
CA LEU A 19 -6.92 -29.46 5.23
C LEU A 19 -5.39 -29.35 5.30
N ASN A 20 -4.90 -28.55 6.23
CA ASN A 20 -3.46 -28.28 6.33
C ASN A 20 -3.03 -28.19 7.80
N ARG A 21 -1.83 -28.70 8.09
CA ARG A 21 -1.26 -28.72 9.45
C ARG A 21 -0.10 -27.75 9.65
N ASP A 22 0.13 -26.87 8.70
CA ASP A 22 1.18 -25.85 8.78
C ASP A 22 0.56 -24.45 8.78
N VAL A 23 1.21 -23.52 9.49
CA VAL A 23 0.81 -22.10 9.55
C VAL A 23 2.01 -21.23 9.26
N LEU A 24 1.87 -20.28 8.34
CA LEU A 24 2.87 -19.26 8.08
C LEU A 24 2.78 -18.17 9.15
N ILE A 25 3.89 -17.88 9.81
CA ILE A 25 4.02 -16.78 10.78
C ILE A 25 5.09 -15.81 10.28
N ALA A 26 4.66 -14.62 9.88
CA ALA A 26 5.60 -13.53 9.64
C ALA A 26 6.03 -12.91 10.97
N TYR A 27 7.34 -12.72 11.15
CA TYR A 27 7.86 -12.12 12.39
C TYR A 27 8.99 -11.14 12.11
N GLY A 28 9.17 -10.22 13.04
CA GLY A 28 10.11 -9.13 12.97
C GLY A 28 9.44 -7.81 13.30
N TYR A 29 10.20 -6.74 13.40
CA TYR A 29 9.63 -5.39 13.47
C TYR A 29 9.19 -4.95 12.08
N GLY A 30 7.92 -4.58 11.95
CA GLY A 30 7.31 -4.07 10.73
C GLY A 30 7.27 -2.55 10.67
N ASP A 31 6.45 -2.02 9.77
CA ASP A 31 6.13 -0.59 9.61
C ASP A 31 7.35 0.33 9.44
N GLY A 32 8.37 -0.10 8.75
CA GLY A 32 9.53 0.74 8.50
C GLY A 32 10.84 -0.03 8.30
N GLY A 33 10.76 -1.32 8.05
CA GLY A 33 11.90 -2.12 7.62
C GLY A 33 12.83 -2.59 8.75
N GLY A 34 12.31 -2.76 9.96
CA GLY A 34 13.09 -3.27 11.08
C GLY A 34 13.48 -4.73 10.98
N GLY A 35 12.59 -5.58 10.51
CA GLY A 35 12.82 -7.02 10.38
C GLY A 35 13.07 -7.77 11.70
N PRO A 36 13.56 -9.01 11.66
CA PRO A 36 13.83 -9.82 12.84
C PRO A 36 15.10 -9.34 13.57
N THR A 37 15.05 -9.38 14.90
CA THR A 37 16.22 -9.10 15.75
C THR A 37 17.02 -10.38 16.01
N ARG A 38 18.26 -10.20 16.50
CA ARG A 38 19.09 -11.32 16.95
C ARG A 38 18.38 -12.18 18.00
N GLU A 39 17.72 -11.55 18.97
CA GLU A 39 16.97 -12.24 20.02
C GLU A 39 15.82 -13.10 19.45
N MET A 40 15.09 -12.59 18.47
CA MET A 40 14.03 -13.36 17.78
C MET A 40 14.59 -14.58 17.08
N LEU A 41 15.74 -14.43 16.41
CA LEU A 41 16.43 -15.55 15.72
C LEU A 41 16.93 -16.59 16.73
N GLU A 42 17.54 -16.17 17.83
CA GLU A 42 17.99 -17.10 18.89
C GLU A 42 16.80 -17.80 19.55
N THR A 43 15.68 -17.13 19.76
CA THR A 43 14.44 -17.72 20.27
C THR A 43 13.91 -18.77 19.28
N HIS A 44 13.91 -18.47 17.98
CA HIS A 44 13.53 -19.43 16.94
C HIS A 44 14.41 -20.68 16.99
N LEU A 45 15.73 -20.54 17.02
CA LEU A 45 16.66 -21.67 17.09
C LEU A 45 16.45 -22.58 18.29
N ARG A 46 15.92 -22.06 19.41
CA ARG A 46 15.54 -22.85 20.57
C ARG A 46 14.22 -23.60 20.33
N MET A 47 13.23 -22.93 19.75
CA MET A 47 11.92 -23.53 19.45
C MET A 47 12.00 -24.60 18.35
N GLU A 48 12.89 -24.44 17.35
CA GLU A 48 13.10 -25.41 16.27
C GLU A 48 13.55 -26.78 16.79
N LYS A 49 14.27 -26.84 17.90
CA LYS A 49 14.65 -28.08 18.58
C LYS A 49 13.47 -28.87 19.13
N GLY A 50 12.32 -28.23 19.23
CA GLY A 50 11.08 -28.78 19.78
C GLY A 50 10.94 -28.47 21.27
N LEU A 51 9.78 -27.95 21.63
CA LEU A 51 9.34 -27.74 23.01
C LEU A 51 8.07 -28.56 23.22
N GLN A 52 7.96 -29.20 24.38
CA GLN A 52 6.78 -29.97 24.74
C GLN A 52 5.52 -29.08 24.70
N GLY A 53 4.49 -29.52 23.97
CA GLY A 53 3.22 -28.79 23.83
C GLY A 53 3.23 -27.65 22.80
N LEU A 54 4.35 -27.43 22.11
CA LEU A 54 4.47 -26.40 21.07
C LEU A 54 4.55 -27.03 19.69
N PRO A 55 3.90 -26.48 18.65
CA PRO A 55 4.15 -26.87 17.28
C PRO A 55 5.63 -26.70 16.90
N ARG A 56 6.15 -27.60 16.08
CA ARG A 56 7.50 -27.45 15.53
C ARG A 56 7.57 -26.26 14.61
N THR A 57 8.65 -25.49 14.72
CA THR A 57 8.90 -24.33 13.88
C THR A 57 10.09 -24.56 12.97
N ARG A 58 10.05 -23.98 11.78
CA ARG A 58 11.21 -23.88 10.87
C ARG A 58 11.20 -22.53 10.18
N GLN A 59 12.34 -22.03 9.78
CA GLN A 59 12.42 -20.88 8.90
C GLN A 59 12.23 -21.31 7.44
N ALA A 60 11.47 -20.52 6.69
CA ALA A 60 11.25 -20.75 5.27
C ALA A 60 10.98 -19.43 4.55
N PHE A 61 11.17 -19.40 3.25
CA PHE A 61 10.65 -18.33 2.41
C PHE A 61 9.15 -18.51 2.20
N ALA A 62 8.40 -17.38 2.21
CA ALA A 62 6.95 -17.40 2.00
C ALA A 62 6.56 -18.14 0.71
N GLY A 63 7.29 -17.91 -0.41
CA GLY A 63 7.05 -18.60 -1.66
C GLY A 63 7.25 -20.13 -1.59
N GLN A 64 8.17 -20.60 -0.73
CA GLN A 64 8.33 -22.03 -0.49
C GLN A 64 7.11 -22.60 0.25
N TYR A 65 6.69 -21.92 1.31
CA TYR A 65 5.51 -22.31 2.08
C TYR A 65 4.26 -22.42 1.19
N PHE A 66 4.02 -21.43 0.33
CA PHE A 66 2.84 -21.44 -0.54
C PHE A 66 2.89 -22.55 -1.60
N ARG A 67 4.05 -22.85 -2.18
CA ARG A 67 4.17 -24.00 -3.08
C ARG A 67 3.89 -25.34 -2.38
N GLU A 68 4.49 -25.54 -1.20
CA GLU A 68 4.25 -26.76 -0.40
C GLU A 68 2.79 -26.87 0.07
N LEU A 69 2.12 -25.76 0.30
CA LEU A 69 0.70 -25.71 0.62
C LEU A 69 -0.15 -26.07 -0.60
N GLU A 70 0.12 -25.44 -1.74
CA GLU A 70 -0.56 -25.70 -3.01
C GLU A 70 -0.48 -27.19 -3.38
N ASP A 71 0.72 -27.77 -3.37
CA ASP A 71 0.93 -29.19 -3.65
C ASP A 71 0.11 -30.13 -2.76
N ARG A 72 -0.25 -29.70 -1.56
CA ARG A 72 -1.02 -30.51 -0.61
C ARG A 72 -2.53 -30.38 -0.72
N VAL A 73 -3.02 -29.18 -1.06
CA VAL A 73 -4.45 -28.87 -0.89
C VAL A 73 -5.15 -28.50 -2.19
N TRP A 74 -4.43 -28.27 -3.31
CA TRP A 74 -5.01 -27.75 -4.54
C TRP A 74 -6.19 -28.57 -5.07
N ASP A 75 -6.05 -29.87 -5.04
CA ASP A 75 -7.08 -30.82 -5.53
C ASP A 75 -8.09 -31.24 -4.46
N ASP A 76 -8.02 -30.70 -3.25
CA ASP A 76 -8.98 -31.06 -2.19
C ASP A 76 -10.30 -30.30 -2.39
N PRO A 77 -11.43 -31.00 -2.61
CA PRO A 77 -12.73 -30.37 -2.86
C PRO A 77 -13.25 -29.55 -1.68
N ARG A 78 -12.64 -29.66 -0.49
CA ARG A 78 -12.99 -28.86 0.70
C ARG A 78 -12.22 -27.53 0.75
N LEU A 79 -11.27 -27.30 -0.18
CA LEU A 79 -10.54 -26.05 -0.22
C LEU A 79 -11.51 -24.89 -0.43
N PRO A 80 -11.60 -23.93 0.51
CA PRO A 80 -12.51 -22.81 0.34
C PRO A 80 -12.05 -21.92 -0.80
N VAL A 81 -12.98 -21.59 -1.67
CA VAL A 81 -12.78 -20.64 -2.76
C VAL A 81 -13.56 -19.36 -2.44
N TRP A 82 -12.88 -18.23 -2.49
CA TRP A 82 -13.49 -16.91 -2.36
C TRP A 82 -13.35 -16.16 -3.68
N GLU A 83 -14.46 -15.67 -4.19
CA GLU A 83 -14.50 -14.81 -5.37
C GLU A 83 -15.08 -13.46 -4.96
N GLY A 84 -14.27 -12.39 -5.11
CA GLY A 84 -14.64 -11.04 -4.74
C GLY A 84 -13.58 -10.31 -3.91
N GLU A 85 -13.97 -9.20 -3.31
CA GLU A 85 -13.10 -8.32 -2.51
C GLU A 85 -12.85 -8.92 -1.11
N PHE A 86 -11.58 -8.94 -0.67
CA PHE A 86 -11.21 -9.43 0.67
C PHE A 86 -11.47 -8.42 1.80
N TYR A 87 -11.58 -7.17 1.52
CA TYR A 87 -11.96 -6.10 2.42
C TYR A 87 -11.32 -6.11 3.81
N PHE A 88 -10.17 -5.49 3.96
CA PHE A 88 -9.40 -5.44 5.22
C PHE A 88 -10.19 -4.81 6.37
N GLU A 89 -10.40 -5.56 7.46
CA GLU A 89 -11.23 -5.15 8.60
C GLU A 89 -10.71 -3.90 9.31
N TYR A 90 -9.41 -3.79 9.51
CA TYR A 90 -8.79 -2.64 10.17
C TYR A 90 -8.78 -1.36 9.31
N HIS A 91 -9.06 -1.47 8.01
CA HIS A 91 -8.93 -0.38 7.05
C HIS A 91 -10.24 -0.05 6.31
N ARG A 92 -11.38 -0.52 6.81
CA ARG A 92 -12.69 -0.36 6.14
C ARG A 92 -13.05 1.09 5.83
N GLY A 93 -12.75 2.02 6.73
CA GLY A 93 -13.05 3.44 6.56
C GLY A 93 -12.21 4.17 5.51
N THR A 94 -11.08 3.60 5.06
CA THR A 94 -10.10 4.28 4.20
C THR A 94 -10.61 4.60 2.81
N TYR A 95 -11.61 3.89 2.30
CA TYR A 95 -12.21 4.15 0.99
C TYR A 95 -12.96 5.48 0.93
N THR A 96 -13.51 5.96 2.04
CA THR A 96 -14.37 7.15 2.09
C THR A 96 -13.89 8.23 3.04
N SER A 97 -13.00 7.90 4.00
CA SER A 97 -12.49 8.87 4.95
C SER A 97 -11.76 10.00 4.23
N MET A 98 -11.96 11.23 4.66
CA MET A 98 -11.40 12.43 4.06
C MET A 98 -11.66 12.54 2.55
N ALA A 99 -12.91 12.35 2.14
CA ALA A 99 -13.35 12.31 0.74
C ALA A 99 -12.86 13.50 -0.10
N ARG A 100 -12.76 14.70 0.50
CA ARG A 100 -12.20 15.87 -0.17
C ARG A 100 -10.76 15.64 -0.62
N ASN A 101 -9.94 15.01 0.23
CA ASN A 101 -8.54 14.70 -0.09
C ASN A 101 -8.46 13.74 -1.30
N LYS A 102 -9.26 12.68 -1.30
CA LYS A 102 -9.37 11.72 -2.41
C LYS A 102 -9.83 12.38 -3.72
N ARG A 103 -10.81 13.28 -3.62
CA ARG A 103 -11.30 14.05 -4.77
C ARG A 103 -10.20 14.98 -5.30
N SER A 104 -9.49 15.67 -4.43
CA SER A 104 -8.40 16.57 -4.82
C SER A 104 -7.27 15.80 -5.49
N ASN A 105 -6.88 14.64 -4.93
CA ASN A 105 -5.91 13.76 -5.56
C ASN A 105 -6.30 13.40 -6.99
N ARG A 106 -7.51 12.85 -7.19
CA ARG A 106 -7.94 12.44 -8.54
C ARG A 106 -8.02 13.60 -9.53
N LYS A 107 -8.50 14.75 -9.08
CA LYS A 107 -8.55 15.95 -9.94
C LYS A 107 -7.16 16.44 -10.31
N SER A 108 -6.22 16.38 -9.38
CA SER A 108 -4.83 16.77 -9.65
C SER A 108 -4.15 15.83 -10.63
N GLU A 109 -4.37 14.52 -10.52
CA GLU A 109 -3.86 13.55 -11.49
C GLU A 109 -4.34 13.90 -12.91
N PHE A 110 -5.64 14.13 -13.11
CA PHE A 110 -6.18 14.48 -14.41
C PHE A 110 -5.64 15.83 -14.91
N LEU A 111 -5.60 16.85 -14.04
CA LEU A 111 -5.08 18.17 -14.39
C LEU A 111 -3.64 18.10 -14.91
N LEU A 112 -2.78 17.34 -14.22
CA LEU A 112 -1.38 17.23 -14.63
C LEU A 112 -1.21 16.40 -15.91
N MET A 113 -2.00 15.34 -16.09
CA MET A 113 -2.02 14.58 -17.36
C MET A 113 -2.49 15.44 -18.52
N ASP A 114 -3.53 16.25 -18.34
CA ASP A 114 -3.99 17.19 -19.35
C ASP A 114 -2.93 18.26 -19.63
N LEU A 115 -2.26 18.78 -18.60
CA LEU A 115 -1.18 19.75 -18.76
C LEU A 115 -0.01 19.17 -19.56
N GLU A 116 0.39 17.93 -19.33
CA GLU A 116 1.41 17.23 -20.14
C GLU A 116 0.97 17.14 -21.59
N LEU A 117 -0.26 16.65 -21.83
CA LEU A 117 -0.81 16.48 -23.17
C LEU A 117 -0.86 17.81 -23.93
N PHE A 118 -1.45 18.84 -23.32
CA PHE A 118 -1.58 20.15 -23.96
C PHE A 118 -0.21 20.84 -24.17
N SER A 119 0.77 20.56 -23.28
CA SER A 119 2.13 21.06 -23.46
C SER A 119 2.83 20.44 -24.65
N VAL A 120 2.60 19.14 -24.92
CA VAL A 120 3.11 18.45 -26.11
C VAL A 120 2.42 18.97 -27.38
N LEU A 121 1.09 19.14 -27.33
CA LEU A 121 0.32 19.64 -28.48
C LEU A 121 0.67 21.09 -28.85
N ALA A 122 0.97 21.93 -27.86
CA ALA A 122 1.39 23.31 -28.08
C ALA A 122 2.73 23.41 -28.83
N GLY A 123 3.57 22.37 -28.77
CA GLY A 123 4.81 22.27 -29.49
C GLY A 123 5.79 23.40 -29.14
N GLU A 124 6.35 24.04 -30.18
CA GLU A 124 7.33 25.12 -30.01
C GLU A 124 6.69 26.47 -29.63
N LYS A 125 5.35 26.59 -29.70
CA LYS A 125 4.66 27.85 -29.37
C LYS A 125 4.80 28.23 -27.89
N VAL A 126 4.89 27.24 -26.99
CA VAL A 126 5.07 27.43 -25.54
C VAL A 126 6.07 26.41 -25.01
N SER A 127 7.04 26.85 -24.20
CA SER A 127 8.01 25.95 -23.60
C SER A 127 7.34 24.88 -22.73
N TYR A 128 7.84 23.64 -22.81
CA TYR A 128 7.36 22.56 -21.96
C TYR A 128 7.70 22.80 -20.49
N PRO A 129 6.73 22.79 -19.56
CA PRO A 129 6.91 23.22 -18.17
C PRO A 129 7.45 22.05 -17.31
N ARG A 130 8.66 21.61 -17.62
CA ARG A 130 9.27 20.42 -16.99
C ARG A 130 9.43 20.57 -15.48
N GLU A 131 9.97 21.70 -15.03
CA GLU A 131 10.26 21.93 -13.62
C GLU A 131 8.98 22.08 -12.80
N GLU A 132 7.99 22.77 -13.34
CA GLU A 132 6.68 22.95 -12.73
C GLU A 132 5.94 21.60 -12.64
N LEU A 133 5.88 20.84 -13.72
CA LEU A 133 5.28 19.51 -13.73
C LEU A 133 5.95 18.57 -12.73
N GLU A 134 7.29 18.53 -12.70
CA GLU A 134 8.01 17.68 -11.76
C GLU A 134 7.69 18.07 -10.30
N ARG A 135 7.64 19.35 -9.99
CA ARG A 135 7.29 19.84 -8.66
C ARG A 135 5.83 19.53 -8.30
N LEU A 136 4.90 19.76 -9.22
CA LEU A 136 3.47 19.48 -8.99
C LEU A 136 3.19 17.97 -8.84
N TRP A 137 3.82 17.13 -9.66
CA TRP A 137 3.74 15.66 -9.49
C TRP A 137 4.32 15.19 -8.17
N LYS A 138 5.46 15.75 -7.73
CA LYS A 138 6.02 15.43 -6.40
C LYS A 138 5.05 15.78 -5.27
N LEU A 139 4.29 16.86 -5.41
CA LEU A 139 3.29 17.25 -4.43
C LEU A 139 2.10 16.27 -4.41
N VAL A 140 1.60 15.83 -5.58
CA VAL A 140 0.59 14.77 -5.66
C VAL A 140 1.08 13.50 -4.99
N LEU A 141 2.28 13.03 -5.34
CA LEU A 141 2.86 11.80 -4.83
C LEU A 141 3.10 11.85 -3.31
N LEU A 142 3.51 12.99 -2.77
CA LEU A 142 3.63 13.19 -1.32
C LEU A 142 2.27 12.99 -0.63
N ASN A 143 1.21 13.54 -1.21
CA ASN A 143 -0.15 13.44 -0.68
C ASN A 143 -0.80 12.06 -0.90
N GLN A 144 -0.19 11.19 -1.71
CA GLN A 144 -0.59 9.79 -1.88
C GLN A 144 0.04 8.86 -0.82
N PHE A 145 0.79 9.41 0.13
CA PHE A 145 1.34 8.61 1.24
C PHE A 145 0.24 7.79 1.90
N HIS A 146 0.57 6.54 2.28
CA HIS A 146 -0.39 5.52 2.71
C HIS A 146 -1.19 5.88 3.98
N ASP A 147 -0.79 6.90 4.75
CA ASP A 147 -1.54 7.43 5.88
C ASP A 147 -2.26 8.75 5.55
N THR A 148 -1.89 9.43 4.46
CA THR A 148 -2.53 10.68 4.03
C THR A 148 -3.74 10.42 3.13
N LEU A 149 -3.56 9.71 2.03
CA LEU A 149 -4.65 9.41 1.07
C LEU A 149 -5.79 8.61 1.69
N PRO A 150 -5.55 7.59 2.55
CA PRO A 150 -6.60 6.83 3.22
C PRO A 150 -7.45 7.63 4.20
N GLY A 151 -6.95 8.73 4.73
CA GLY A 151 -7.68 9.54 5.71
C GLY A 151 -7.37 9.21 7.16
N SER A 152 -6.26 8.51 7.44
CA SER A 152 -5.87 8.03 8.78
C SER A 152 -4.79 8.87 9.46
N ALA A 153 -4.35 9.96 8.84
CA ALA A 153 -3.40 10.90 9.45
C ALA A 153 -4.05 11.84 10.47
N ILE A 154 -3.25 12.59 11.20
CA ILE A 154 -3.72 13.61 12.13
C ILE A 154 -4.33 14.82 11.38
N ARG A 155 -5.09 15.62 12.09
CA ARG A 155 -5.84 16.76 11.52
C ARG A 155 -4.93 17.76 10.79
N GLU A 156 -3.78 18.05 11.34
CA GLU A 156 -2.81 19.02 10.80
C GLU A 156 -2.36 18.65 9.39
N VAL A 157 -2.18 17.36 9.11
CA VAL A 157 -1.85 16.85 7.78
C VAL A 157 -2.93 17.25 6.77
N TYR A 158 -4.22 17.18 7.15
CA TYR A 158 -5.31 17.57 6.25
C TYR A 158 -5.52 19.07 6.11
N GLU A 159 -5.00 19.86 7.03
CA GLU A 159 -4.89 21.30 6.88
C GLU A 159 -3.79 21.64 5.87
N ASP A 160 -2.68 20.92 5.89
CA ASP A 160 -1.60 21.06 4.91
C ASP A 160 -2.03 20.61 3.52
N THR A 161 -2.57 19.40 3.38
CA THR A 161 -3.04 18.87 2.08
C THR A 161 -4.06 19.80 1.42
N LYS A 162 -4.91 20.45 2.21
CA LYS A 162 -5.89 21.41 1.68
C LYS A 162 -5.21 22.61 1.01
N ARG A 163 -4.15 23.15 1.63
CA ARG A 163 -3.38 24.27 1.07
C ARG A 163 -2.60 23.83 -0.17
N GLU A 164 -1.94 22.71 -0.07
CA GLU A 164 -1.11 22.15 -1.14
C GLU A 164 -1.93 21.83 -2.40
N TYR A 165 -3.09 21.16 -2.25
CA TYR A 165 -3.96 20.90 -3.39
C TYR A 165 -4.62 22.18 -3.96
N ALA A 166 -4.92 23.17 -3.14
CA ALA A 166 -5.43 24.45 -3.64
C ALA A 166 -4.37 25.16 -4.49
N GLN A 167 -3.14 25.23 -4.02
CA GLN A 167 -2.02 25.80 -4.77
C GLN A 167 -1.75 25.02 -6.07
N LEU A 168 -1.74 23.70 -6.02
CA LEU A 168 -1.54 22.84 -7.19
C LEU A 168 -2.61 23.07 -8.25
N GLN A 169 -3.87 23.15 -7.85
CA GLN A 169 -4.99 23.41 -8.76
C GLN A 169 -4.87 24.77 -9.43
N GLU A 170 -4.64 25.83 -8.66
CA GLU A 170 -4.49 27.19 -9.18
C GLU A 170 -3.35 27.29 -10.20
N GLU A 171 -2.20 26.76 -9.85
CA GLU A 171 -1.02 26.81 -10.72
C GLU A 171 -1.18 25.91 -11.95
N GLY A 172 -1.67 24.67 -11.77
CA GLY A 172 -1.89 23.74 -12.86
C GLY A 172 -2.93 24.24 -13.86
N GLU A 173 -4.05 24.81 -13.38
CA GLU A 173 -5.08 25.41 -14.22
C GLU A 173 -4.56 26.63 -15.00
N SER A 174 -3.74 27.47 -14.37
CA SER A 174 -3.09 28.61 -15.03
C SER A 174 -2.17 28.15 -16.16
N LEU A 175 -1.32 27.16 -15.88
CA LEU A 175 -0.40 26.58 -16.87
C LEU A 175 -1.16 25.91 -18.01
N LEU A 176 -2.21 25.16 -17.74
CA LEU A 176 -3.05 24.50 -18.73
C LEU A 176 -3.79 25.52 -19.60
N GLY A 177 -4.36 26.56 -18.98
CA GLY A 177 -5.05 27.63 -19.71
C GLY A 177 -4.16 28.35 -20.71
N CYS A 178 -2.92 28.66 -20.35
CA CYS A 178 -1.95 29.25 -21.25
C CYS A 178 -1.69 28.37 -22.50
N ARG A 179 -1.54 27.05 -22.32
CA ARG A 179 -1.30 26.11 -23.41
C ARG A 179 -2.54 25.91 -24.30
N ALA A 180 -3.71 25.80 -23.67
CA ALA A 180 -4.96 25.69 -24.41
C ALA A 180 -5.19 26.95 -25.30
N GLN A 181 -4.90 28.14 -24.78
CA GLN A 181 -4.99 29.39 -25.56
C GLN A 181 -4.02 29.42 -26.75
N SER A 182 -2.80 28.92 -26.58
CA SER A 182 -1.81 28.88 -27.67
C SER A 182 -2.20 27.96 -28.83
N LEU A 183 -3.08 26.99 -28.58
CA LEU A 183 -3.58 26.09 -29.63
C LEU A 183 -4.71 26.71 -30.47
N VAL A 184 -5.41 27.70 -29.91
CA VAL A 184 -6.57 28.34 -30.57
C VAL A 184 -6.16 29.62 -31.30
N GLN A 185 -5.03 30.22 -30.93
CA GLN A 185 -4.48 31.40 -31.61
C GLN A 185 -3.63 30.94 -32.80
N GLU A 186 -4.19 31.06 -34.01
CA GLU A 186 -3.45 30.94 -35.26
C GLU A 186 -2.51 32.14 -35.53
#